data_55e7f607c7e8a59382a14e801bc26de0
#
_entry.id   55e7f607c7e8a59382a14e801bc26de0
#
_cell.length_a   1.000
_cell.length_b   1.000
_cell.length_c   1.000
_cell.angle_alpha   90.00
_cell.angle_beta   90.00
_cell.angle_gamma   90.00
#
_symmetry.space_group_name_H-M   'P 1'
#
loop_
_entity.id
_entity.type
_entity.pdbx_description
1 polymer ?
#
loop_
_entity_poly.entity_id
_entity_poly.type
_entity_poly.pdbx_seq_one_letter_code
_entity_poly.pdbx_strand_id
1 'polypeptide(L)'
;GLKLRLGQLAQPQVLGGALIHSVLSTLVMSLGLVAVLGLDWSTALLLGVVLSFSSTVFSAKVLDAKRDIGAFYGRTAIGILVVQDIIALAVLAVYSGETPSPWAVAVLAVLPFLRPILHRVLDISGHDELLVLAGMLMALVFGGAGFEAVHLGSELGALLMGVLLSRHPRAKELSDALWGL
;
A
#
# COMPACT_ATOMS: atom_id res chain seq x y z
N GLY A 1 2.41 -1.70 -4.96
CA GLY A 1 2.46 -3.17 -4.82
C GLY A 1 3.54 -3.84 -5.70
N LEU A 2 3.75 -3.39 -6.94
CA LEU A 2 4.58 -4.09 -7.96
C LEU A 2 6.07 -4.29 -7.57
N LYS A 3 6.67 -3.38 -6.81
CA LYS A 3 8.08 -3.47 -6.36
C LYS A 3 8.25 -4.13 -5.00
N LEU A 4 7.17 -4.64 -4.38
CA LEU A 4 7.19 -5.21 -3.04
C LEU A 4 7.61 -6.68 -3.03
N ARG A 5 8.56 -7.00 -2.15
CA ARG A 5 8.87 -8.37 -1.76
C ARG A 5 8.33 -8.61 -0.35
N LEU A 6 7.28 -9.41 -0.22
CA LEU A 6 6.62 -9.68 1.06
C LEU A 6 7.58 -10.10 2.18
N GLY A 7 8.63 -10.87 1.84
CA GLY A 7 9.65 -11.27 2.81
C GLY A 7 10.48 -10.10 3.38
N GLN A 8 10.51 -8.95 2.73
CA GLN A 8 11.18 -7.75 3.25
C GLN A 8 10.31 -7.02 4.27
N LEU A 9 8.98 -7.05 4.10
CA LEU A 9 8.04 -6.42 5.02
C LEU A 9 8.03 -7.09 6.41
N ALA A 10 8.31 -8.40 6.44
CA ALA A 10 8.36 -9.16 7.69
C ALA A 10 9.69 -9.01 8.46
N GLN A 11 10.64 -8.23 7.97
CA GLN A 11 11.91 -8.02 8.65
C GLN A 11 11.70 -7.21 9.95
N PRO A 12 12.35 -7.58 11.07
CA PRO A 12 12.16 -6.90 12.35
C PRO A 12 12.45 -5.40 12.31
N GLN A 13 13.44 -4.98 11.54
CA GLN A 13 13.80 -3.56 11.37
C GLN A 13 12.72 -2.78 10.61
N VAL A 14 11.99 -3.42 9.70
CA VAL A 14 10.90 -2.79 8.96
C VAL A 14 9.66 -2.68 9.85
N LEU A 15 9.25 -3.77 10.48
CA LEU A 15 8.08 -3.79 11.39
C LEU A 15 8.31 -2.89 12.61
N GLY A 16 9.47 -3.04 13.26
CA GLY A 16 9.83 -2.21 14.41
C GLY A 16 9.94 -0.74 14.06
N GLY A 17 10.59 -0.42 12.93
CA GLY A 17 10.69 0.94 12.42
C GLY A 17 9.33 1.56 12.12
N ALA A 18 8.44 0.81 11.46
CA ALA A 18 7.08 1.28 11.14
C ALA A 18 6.28 1.57 12.42
N LEU A 19 6.28 0.64 13.38
CA LEU A 19 5.55 0.81 14.66
C LEU A 19 6.10 1.98 15.47
N ILE A 20 7.43 2.03 15.68
CA ILE A 20 8.06 3.11 16.45
C ILE A 20 7.80 4.47 15.80
N HIS A 21 7.98 4.57 14.47
CA HIS A 21 7.72 5.81 13.76
C HIS A 21 6.26 6.23 13.87
N SER A 22 5.31 5.31 13.64
CA SER A 22 3.88 5.63 13.72
C SER A 22 3.47 6.11 15.10
N VAL A 23 3.90 5.39 16.16
CA VAL A 23 3.58 5.76 17.54
C VAL A 23 4.21 7.12 17.90
N LEU A 24 5.51 7.29 17.62
CA LEU A 24 6.23 8.52 17.98
C LEU A 24 5.68 9.72 17.21
N SER A 25 5.47 9.59 15.91
CA SER A 25 4.90 10.66 15.07
C SER A 25 3.48 11.02 15.52
N THR A 26 2.63 10.03 15.80
CA THR A 26 1.28 10.26 16.32
C THR A 26 1.33 11.05 17.64
N LEU A 27 2.18 10.65 18.59
CA LEU A 27 2.30 11.33 19.87
C LEU A 27 2.80 12.78 19.70
N VAL A 28 3.83 13.00 18.89
CA VAL A 28 4.38 14.35 18.65
C VAL A 28 3.33 15.23 17.98
N MET A 29 2.64 14.72 16.95
CA MET A 29 1.59 15.49 16.26
C MET A 29 0.41 15.78 17.17
N SER A 30 -0.06 14.79 17.96
CA SER A 30 -1.16 14.99 18.90
C SER A 30 -0.84 16.01 19.98
N LEU A 31 0.38 15.93 20.57
CA LEU A 31 0.85 16.92 21.54
C LEU A 31 0.91 18.32 20.93
N GLY A 32 1.41 18.44 19.71
CA GLY A 32 1.42 19.72 18.98
C GLY A 32 0.01 20.27 18.76
N LEU A 33 -0.94 19.43 18.34
CA LEU A 33 -2.33 19.84 18.13
C LEU A 33 -3.03 20.29 19.42
N VAL A 34 -2.80 19.59 20.53
CA VAL A 34 -3.31 20.00 21.83
C VAL A 34 -2.68 21.33 22.27
N ALA A 35 -1.34 21.45 22.19
CA ALA A 35 -0.61 22.60 22.68
C ALA A 35 -0.85 23.88 21.85
N VAL A 36 -0.95 23.76 20.52
CA VAL A 36 -1.05 24.92 19.60
C VAL A 36 -2.50 25.28 19.31
N LEU A 37 -3.37 24.27 19.08
CA LEU A 37 -4.75 24.48 18.66
C LEU A 37 -5.76 24.27 19.79
N GLY A 38 -5.33 23.83 20.98
CA GLY A 38 -6.23 23.59 22.11
C GLY A 38 -7.25 22.47 21.88
N LEU A 39 -6.98 21.54 20.99
CA LEU A 39 -7.90 20.44 20.70
C LEU A 39 -7.98 19.49 21.88
N ASP A 40 -9.14 18.85 22.05
CA ASP A 40 -9.29 17.74 22.99
C ASP A 40 -8.43 16.54 22.57
N TRP A 41 -8.03 15.72 23.54
CA TRP A 41 -7.13 14.58 23.32
C TRP A 41 -7.66 13.57 22.31
N SER A 42 -8.97 13.32 22.29
CA SER A 42 -9.59 12.36 21.37
C SER A 42 -9.42 12.80 19.91
N THR A 43 -9.78 14.05 19.63
CA THR A 43 -9.63 14.64 18.29
C THR A 43 -8.16 14.78 17.90
N ALA A 44 -7.31 15.22 18.86
CA ALA A 44 -5.88 15.38 18.61
C ALA A 44 -5.19 14.02 18.30
N LEU A 45 -5.58 12.95 18.97
CA LEU A 45 -5.06 11.59 18.69
C LEU A 45 -5.50 11.09 17.30
N LEU A 46 -6.77 11.27 16.94
CA LEU A 46 -7.26 10.88 15.61
C LEU A 46 -6.53 11.62 14.50
N LEU A 47 -6.42 12.95 14.63
CA LEU A 47 -5.68 13.77 13.67
C LEU A 47 -4.18 13.44 13.68
N GLY A 48 -3.61 13.18 14.86
CA GLY A 48 -2.22 12.79 15.01
C GLY A 48 -1.91 11.48 14.28
N VAL A 49 -2.80 10.47 14.35
CA VAL A 49 -2.69 9.23 13.57
C VAL A 49 -2.70 9.55 12.08
N VAL A 50 -3.67 10.35 11.60
CA VAL A 50 -3.78 10.71 10.18
C VAL A 50 -2.53 11.44 9.69
N LEU A 51 -2.03 12.40 10.48
CA LEU A 51 -0.85 13.20 10.14
C LEU A 51 0.47 12.42 10.28
N SER A 52 0.47 11.28 10.98
CA SER A 52 1.66 10.43 11.14
C SER A 52 2.01 9.63 9.88
N PHE A 53 1.05 9.47 8.97
CA PHE A 53 1.29 8.75 7.72
C PHE A 53 2.06 9.61 6.72
N SER A 54 3.10 9.02 6.15
CA SER A 54 3.96 9.69 5.17
C SER A 54 3.73 9.17 3.74
N SER A 55 4.02 10.02 2.76
CA SER A 55 3.82 9.68 1.35
C SER A 55 4.87 8.70 0.86
N THR A 56 4.45 7.46 0.59
CA THR A 56 5.25 6.40 -0.04
C THR A 56 5.75 6.84 -1.43
N VAL A 57 4.89 7.51 -2.20
CA VAL A 57 5.23 7.97 -3.56
C VAL A 57 6.31 9.04 -3.54
N PHE A 58 6.20 10.02 -2.66
CA PHE A 58 7.19 11.10 -2.54
C PHE A 58 8.55 10.53 -2.12
N SER A 59 8.58 9.70 -1.09
CA SER A 59 9.80 9.06 -0.59
C SER A 59 10.47 8.19 -1.66
N ALA A 60 9.66 7.42 -2.41
CA ALA A 60 10.15 6.60 -3.51
C ALA A 60 10.75 7.47 -4.64
N LYS A 61 10.12 8.59 -5.00
CA LYS A 61 10.68 9.52 -6.01
C LYS A 61 12.00 10.13 -5.55
N VAL A 62 12.12 10.52 -4.29
CA VAL A 62 13.38 11.05 -3.74
C VAL A 62 14.48 10.00 -3.76
N LEU A 63 14.18 8.77 -3.37
CA LEU A 63 15.14 7.65 -3.40
C LEU A 63 15.55 7.29 -4.83
N ASP A 64 14.62 7.36 -5.78
CA ASP A 64 14.91 7.11 -7.20
C ASP A 64 15.81 8.18 -7.79
N ALA A 65 15.52 9.44 -7.53
CA ALA A 65 16.36 10.57 -7.96
C ALA A 65 17.81 10.47 -7.43
N LYS A 66 17.98 9.89 -6.23
CA LYS A 66 19.30 9.61 -5.64
C LYS A 66 19.90 8.28 -6.09
N ARG A 67 19.19 7.47 -6.90
CA ARG A 67 19.56 6.10 -7.29
C ARG A 67 19.75 5.13 -6.12
N ASP A 68 19.05 5.38 -5.00
CA ASP A 68 19.22 4.68 -3.72
C ASP A 68 18.06 3.72 -3.39
N ILE A 69 17.09 3.55 -4.29
CA ILE A 69 15.98 2.59 -4.11
C ILE A 69 16.49 1.18 -3.83
N GLY A 70 17.59 0.78 -4.51
CA GLY A 70 18.23 -0.53 -4.34
C GLY A 70 19.13 -0.65 -3.12
N ALA A 71 19.48 0.45 -2.45
CA ALA A 71 20.28 0.46 -1.24
C ALA A 71 19.52 -0.19 -0.05
N PHE A 72 20.27 -0.67 0.93
CA PHE A 72 19.66 -1.29 2.13
C PHE A 72 18.66 -0.34 2.81
N TYR A 73 19.08 0.90 3.08
CA TYR A 73 18.22 1.90 3.72
C TYR A 73 17.02 2.32 2.85
N GLY A 74 17.21 2.40 1.52
CA GLY A 74 16.11 2.72 0.60
C GLY A 74 15.02 1.66 0.61
N ARG A 75 15.41 0.38 0.54
CA ARG A 75 14.47 -0.74 0.65
C ARG A 75 13.79 -0.80 2.02
N THR A 76 14.54 -0.53 3.10
CA THR A 76 14.01 -0.51 4.47
C THR A 76 13.01 0.64 4.62
N ALA A 77 13.33 1.85 4.14
CA ALA A 77 12.44 3.00 4.18
C ALA A 77 11.12 2.73 3.43
N ILE A 78 11.20 2.21 2.19
CA ILE A 78 9.98 1.85 1.44
C ILE A 78 9.20 0.75 2.16
N GLY A 79 9.88 -0.23 2.76
CA GLY A 79 9.23 -1.27 3.56
C GLY A 79 8.45 -0.70 4.75
N ILE A 80 9.05 0.23 5.49
CA ILE A 80 8.42 0.94 6.62
C ILE A 80 7.15 1.65 6.15
N LEU A 81 7.24 2.44 5.08
CA LEU A 81 6.12 3.19 4.53
C LEU A 81 4.96 2.28 4.11
N VAL A 82 5.27 1.16 3.48
CA VAL A 82 4.24 0.19 3.08
C VAL A 82 3.57 -0.48 4.28
N VAL A 83 4.33 -0.80 5.33
CA VAL A 83 3.73 -1.30 6.58
C VAL A 83 2.85 -0.24 7.22
N GLN A 84 3.24 1.03 7.16
CA GLN A 84 2.40 2.14 7.61
C GLN A 84 1.10 2.24 6.80
N ASP A 85 1.15 2.11 5.47
CA ASP A 85 -0.05 2.09 4.63
C ASP A 85 -1.01 0.96 5.05
N ILE A 86 -0.48 -0.23 5.37
CA ILE A 86 -1.28 -1.36 5.89
C ILE A 86 -1.89 -1.02 7.27
N ILE A 87 -1.13 -0.38 8.15
CA ILE A 87 -1.62 0.08 9.47
C ILE A 87 -2.74 1.11 9.26
N ALA A 88 -2.56 2.06 8.34
CA ALA A 88 -3.57 3.07 8.00
C ALA A 88 -4.89 2.43 7.56
N LEU A 89 -4.82 1.43 6.66
CA LEU A 89 -5.99 0.70 6.20
C LEU A 89 -6.67 -0.06 7.36
N ALA A 90 -5.90 -0.67 8.26
CA ALA A 90 -6.45 -1.36 9.42
C ALA A 90 -7.16 -0.37 10.37
N VAL A 91 -6.55 0.79 10.63
CA VAL A 91 -7.16 1.85 11.45
C VAL A 91 -8.44 2.36 10.80
N LEU A 92 -8.42 2.62 9.49
CA LEU A 92 -9.60 3.08 8.75
C LEU A 92 -10.74 2.04 8.81
N ALA A 93 -10.44 0.76 8.61
CA ALA A 93 -11.42 -0.32 8.69
C ALA A 93 -12.07 -0.42 10.08
N VAL A 94 -11.30 -0.24 11.14
CA VAL A 94 -11.84 -0.23 12.52
C VAL A 94 -12.68 1.03 12.77
N TYR A 95 -12.24 2.18 12.26
CA TYR A 95 -12.92 3.46 12.49
C TYR A 95 -14.21 3.61 11.68
N SER A 96 -14.25 3.08 10.45
CA SER A 96 -15.46 3.11 9.61
C SER A 96 -16.60 2.27 10.18
N GLY A 97 -16.29 1.35 11.12
CA GLY A 97 -17.28 0.43 11.70
C GLY A 97 -17.81 -0.59 10.69
N GLU A 98 -17.27 -0.60 9.48
CA GLU A 98 -17.62 -1.58 8.46
C GLU A 98 -16.92 -2.92 8.78
N THR A 99 -17.75 -3.91 9.17
CA THR A 99 -17.22 -5.27 9.32
C THR A 99 -17.05 -5.90 7.94
N PRO A 100 -15.88 -6.47 7.64
CA PRO A 100 -15.69 -7.20 6.39
C PRO A 100 -16.80 -8.25 6.22
N SER A 101 -17.35 -8.33 5.02
CA SER A 101 -18.32 -9.38 4.69
C SER A 101 -17.70 -10.76 4.89
N PRO A 102 -18.47 -11.79 5.30
CA PRO A 102 -17.98 -13.18 5.31
C PRO A 102 -17.36 -13.63 3.99
N TRP A 103 -17.79 -13.03 2.88
CA TRP A 103 -17.21 -13.26 1.54
C TRP A 103 -15.79 -12.69 1.38
N ALA A 104 -15.37 -11.77 2.25
CA ALA A 104 -14.00 -11.21 2.23
C ALA A 104 -12.95 -12.33 2.37
N VAL A 105 -13.20 -13.31 3.25
CA VAL A 105 -12.30 -14.47 3.42
C VAL A 105 -12.23 -15.29 2.13
N ALA A 106 -13.35 -15.49 1.46
CA ALA A 106 -13.39 -16.22 0.19
C ALA A 106 -12.63 -15.46 -0.92
N VAL A 107 -12.81 -14.14 -1.02
CA VAL A 107 -12.05 -13.30 -1.96
C VAL A 107 -10.56 -13.40 -1.71
N LEU A 108 -10.11 -13.25 -0.46
CA LEU A 108 -8.70 -13.37 -0.09
C LEU A 108 -8.14 -14.77 -0.39
N ALA A 109 -8.92 -15.82 -0.15
CA ALA A 109 -8.51 -17.20 -0.43
C ALA A 109 -8.39 -17.50 -1.94
N VAL A 110 -9.21 -16.85 -2.77
CA VAL A 110 -9.19 -17.02 -4.24
C VAL A 110 -8.05 -16.23 -4.91
N LEU A 111 -7.58 -15.13 -4.31
CA LEU A 111 -6.53 -14.28 -4.87
C LEU A 111 -5.28 -15.03 -5.39
N PRO A 112 -4.68 -15.98 -4.65
CA PRO A 112 -3.53 -16.72 -5.15
C PRO A 112 -3.82 -17.52 -6.43
N PHE A 113 -5.05 -18.01 -6.58
CA PHE A 113 -5.51 -18.78 -7.74
C PHE A 113 -5.78 -17.90 -8.96
N LEU A 114 -6.07 -16.62 -8.76
CA LEU A 114 -6.20 -15.64 -9.85
C LEU A 114 -4.86 -15.28 -10.50
N ARG A 115 -3.76 -15.49 -9.81
CA ARG A 115 -2.42 -15.14 -10.28
C ARG A 115 -2.11 -15.64 -11.70
N PRO A 116 -2.29 -16.93 -12.06
CA PRO A 116 -1.98 -17.40 -13.41
C PRO A 116 -2.86 -16.72 -14.47
N ILE A 117 -4.11 -16.40 -14.14
CA ILE A 117 -5.02 -15.68 -15.04
C ILE A 117 -4.54 -14.26 -15.27
N LEU A 118 -4.19 -13.54 -14.19
CA LEU A 118 -3.66 -12.18 -14.24
C LEU A 118 -2.36 -12.12 -15.04
N HIS A 119 -1.46 -13.10 -14.84
CA HIS A 119 -0.22 -13.21 -15.60
C HIS A 119 -0.49 -13.41 -17.09
N ARG A 120 -1.44 -14.28 -17.44
CA ARG A 120 -1.82 -14.52 -18.84
C ARG A 120 -2.44 -13.29 -19.50
N VAL A 121 -3.22 -12.52 -18.77
CA VAL A 121 -3.76 -11.24 -19.28
C VAL A 121 -2.62 -10.26 -19.58
N LEU A 122 -1.62 -10.13 -18.69
CA LEU A 122 -0.44 -9.30 -18.94
C LEU A 122 0.36 -9.78 -20.16
N ASP A 123 0.50 -11.11 -20.35
CA ASP A 123 1.23 -11.66 -21.50
C ASP A 123 0.53 -11.34 -22.84
N ILE A 124 -0.82 -11.35 -22.85
CA ILE A 124 -1.63 -11.07 -24.05
C ILE A 124 -1.75 -9.56 -24.31
N SER A 125 -1.62 -8.72 -23.29
CA SER A 125 -1.82 -7.27 -23.38
C SER A 125 -0.76 -6.54 -24.22
N GLY A 126 0.20 -7.25 -24.80
CA GLY A 126 1.24 -6.59 -25.63
C GLY A 126 2.19 -5.74 -24.81
N HIS A 127 2.69 -4.64 -25.37
CA HIS A 127 3.67 -3.74 -24.78
C HIS A 127 3.08 -2.33 -24.63
N ASP A 128 3.80 -1.46 -23.94
CA ASP A 128 3.53 -0.04 -23.82
C ASP A 128 2.14 0.28 -23.23
N GLU A 129 1.32 1.04 -23.93
CA GLU A 129 0.03 1.57 -23.45
C GLU A 129 -0.98 0.49 -23.07
N LEU A 130 -1.07 -0.60 -23.84
CA LEU A 130 -1.98 -1.70 -23.54
C LEU A 130 -1.61 -2.43 -22.27
N LEU A 131 -0.31 -2.55 -21.96
CA LEU A 131 0.17 -3.13 -20.71
C LEU A 131 -0.23 -2.27 -19.51
N VAL A 132 -0.10 -0.93 -19.65
CA VAL A 132 -0.51 0.03 -18.60
C VAL A 132 -2.01 -0.04 -18.37
N LEU A 133 -2.81 -0.02 -19.43
CA LEU A 133 -4.26 -0.13 -19.35
C LEU A 133 -4.70 -1.43 -18.70
N ALA A 134 -4.09 -2.55 -19.07
CA ALA A 134 -4.37 -3.85 -18.44
C ALA A 134 -4.03 -3.85 -16.94
N GLY A 135 -2.87 -3.30 -16.56
CA GLY A 135 -2.46 -3.17 -15.17
C GLY A 135 -3.40 -2.28 -14.36
N MET A 136 -3.81 -1.14 -14.91
CA MET A 136 -4.78 -0.23 -14.29
C MET A 136 -6.15 -0.89 -14.16
N LEU A 137 -6.64 -1.55 -15.20
CA LEU A 137 -7.91 -2.27 -15.17
C LEU A 137 -7.91 -3.34 -14.08
N MET A 138 -6.85 -4.13 -13.99
CA MET A 138 -6.72 -5.15 -12.95
C MET A 138 -6.70 -4.52 -11.54
N ALA A 139 -5.97 -3.44 -11.34
CA ALA A 139 -5.89 -2.78 -10.05
C ALA A 139 -7.22 -2.12 -9.64
N LEU A 140 -7.90 -1.44 -10.58
CA LEU A 140 -9.12 -0.70 -10.29
C LEU A 140 -10.37 -1.58 -10.26
N VAL A 141 -10.51 -2.51 -11.19
CA VAL A 141 -11.72 -3.35 -11.27
C VAL A 141 -11.62 -4.54 -10.32
N PHE A 142 -10.58 -5.38 -10.47
CA PHE A 142 -10.46 -6.57 -9.62
C PHE A 142 -9.95 -6.22 -8.21
N GLY A 143 -9.00 -5.29 -8.12
CA GLY A 143 -8.51 -4.79 -6.84
C GLY A 143 -9.50 -3.84 -6.18
N GLY A 144 -9.83 -2.71 -6.83
CA GLY A 144 -10.69 -1.69 -6.25
C GLY A 144 -12.12 -2.17 -6.05
N ALA A 145 -12.90 -2.21 -7.14
CA ALA A 145 -14.34 -2.52 -7.05
C ALA A 145 -14.63 -3.92 -6.49
N GLY A 146 -13.79 -4.92 -6.78
CA GLY A 146 -13.96 -6.28 -6.26
C GLY A 146 -13.80 -6.36 -4.74
N PHE A 147 -12.91 -5.57 -4.15
CA PHE A 147 -12.70 -5.51 -2.70
C PHE A 147 -13.76 -4.66 -2.00
N GLU A 148 -14.15 -3.56 -2.61
CA GLU A 148 -15.23 -2.71 -2.11
C GLU A 148 -16.55 -3.45 -2.01
N ALA A 149 -16.85 -4.33 -2.96
CA ALA A 149 -18.07 -5.17 -2.95
C ALA A 149 -18.15 -6.13 -1.73
N VAL A 150 -17.02 -6.41 -1.08
CA VAL A 150 -16.99 -7.25 0.15
C VAL A 150 -16.63 -6.44 1.40
N HIS A 151 -16.77 -5.12 1.34
CA HIS A 151 -16.43 -4.19 2.42
C HIS A 151 -14.97 -4.27 2.86
N LEU A 152 -14.07 -4.56 1.92
CA LEU A 152 -12.64 -4.38 2.05
C LEU A 152 -12.25 -3.13 1.25
N GLY A 153 -11.42 -2.29 1.82
CA GLY A 153 -11.01 -1.05 1.15
C GLY A 153 -10.43 -1.28 -0.26
N SER A 154 -10.84 -0.45 -1.21
CA SER A 154 -10.36 -0.48 -2.61
C SER A 154 -8.84 -0.36 -2.71
N GLU A 155 -8.22 0.39 -1.79
CA GLU A 155 -6.77 0.59 -1.70
C GLU A 155 -6.04 -0.72 -1.36
N LEU A 156 -6.60 -1.51 -0.42
CA LEU A 156 -6.08 -2.83 -0.08
C LEU A 156 -6.13 -3.77 -1.30
N GLY A 157 -7.24 -3.74 -2.03
CA GLY A 157 -7.41 -4.53 -3.23
C GLY A 157 -6.39 -4.18 -4.31
N ALA A 158 -6.21 -2.89 -4.60
CA ALA A 158 -5.21 -2.41 -5.56
C ALA A 158 -3.77 -2.75 -5.13
N LEU A 159 -3.46 -2.65 -3.83
CA LEU A 159 -2.17 -3.05 -3.28
C LEU A 159 -1.90 -4.54 -3.49
N LEU A 160 -2.87 -5.40 -3.15
CA LEU A 160 -2.77 -6.86 -3.29
C LEU A 160 -2.65 -7.28 -4.76
N MET A 161 -3.39 -6.64 -5.67
CA MET A 161 -3.22 -6.85 -7.11
C MET A 161 -1.80 -6.54 -7.56
N GLY A 162 -1.23 -5.41 -7.13
CA GLY A 162 0.16 -5.07 -7.40
C GLY A 162 1.14 -6.11 -6.87
N VAL A 163 0.90 -6.67 -5.67
CA VAL A 163 1.73 -7.75 -5.10
C VAL A 163 1.61 -9.03 -5.90
N LEU A 164 0.42 -9.42 -6.35
CA LEU A 164 0.23 -10.61 -7.19
C LEU A 164 0.97 -10.50 -8.53
N LEU A 165 0.96 -9.30 -9.12
CA LEU A 165 1.65 -9.01 -10.38
C LEU A 165 3.17 -8.81 -10.20
N SER A 166 3.66 -8.53 -9.00
CA SER A 166 5.07 -8.20 -8.72
C SER A 166 6.07 -9.28 -9.13
N ARG A 167 5.62 -10.53 -9.23
CA ARG A 167 6.46 -11.67 -9.63
C ARG A 167 6.42 -11.96 -11.13
N HIS A 168 5.65 -11.19 -11.91
CA HIS A 168 5.62 -11.32 -13.36
C HIS A 168 6.92 -10.76 -13.97
N PRO A 169 7.52 -11.37 -15.01
CA PRO A 169 8.72 -10.86 -15.66
C PRO A 169 8.59 -9.41 -16.12
N ARG A 170 7.40 -9.01 -16.56
CA ARG A 170 7.08 -7.66 -17.04
C ARG A 170 6.61 -6.70 -15.95
N ALA A 171 6.64 -7.10 -14.67
CA ALA A 171 6.23 -6.23 -13.57
C ALA A 171 7.06 -4.94 -13.49
N LYS A 172 8.34 -5.02 -13.89
CA LYS A 172 9.22 -3.85 -13.94
C LYS A 172 8.78 -2.89 -15.06
N GLU A 173 8.54 -3.41 -16.27
CA GLU A 173 8.05 -2.64 -17.41
C GLU A 173 6.74 -1.91 -17.07
N LEU A 174 5.77 -2.64 -16.52
CA LEU A 174 4.51 -2.07 -16.05
C LEU A 174 4.73 -1.00 -14.96
N SER A 175 5.61 -1.27 -14.00
CA SER A 175 5.91 -0.30 -12.94
C SER A 175 6.55 0.96 -13.50
N ASP A 176 7.50 0.85 -14.43
CA ASP A 176 8.22 1.98 -15.00
C ASP A 176 7.29 2.81 -15.91
N ALA A 177 6.38 2.17 -16.65
CA ALA A 177 5.36 2.84 -17.46
C ALA A 177 4.34 3.61 -16.60
N LEU A 178 3.84 2.99 -15.50
CA LEU A 178 2.96 3.67 -14.54
C LEU A 178 3.64 4.81 -13.78
N TRP A 179 4.97 4.76 -13.64
CA TRP A 179 5.74 5.80 -12.96
C TRP A 179 5.95 7.05 -13.83
N GLY A 180 5.81 6.90 -15.15
CA GLY A 180 5.91 7.98 -16.14
C GLY A 180 4.62 8.79 -16.31
N LEU A 181 3.49 8.34 -15.73
CA LEU A 181 2.20 9.05 -15.71
C LEU A 181 2.13 10.02 -14.53
#